data_258656641f8c7a119076dc7c2f3345d4
#
_entry.id   258656641f8c7a119076dc7c2f3345d4
#
_cell.length_a   1.000
_cell.length_b   1.000
_cell.length_c   1.000
_cell.angle_alpha   90.00
_cell.angle_beta   90.00
_cell.angle_gamma   90.00
#
_symmetry.space_group_name_H-M   'P 1'
#
loop_
_entity.id
_entity.type
_entity.pdbx_description
1 polymer ?
#
loop_
_entity_poly.entity_id
_entity_poly.type
_entity_poly.pdbx_seq_one_letter_code
_entity_poly.pdbx_strand_id
1 'polypeptide(L)'
;MKRNLLTGPLALLLISAAVTSIGCGDASTDTGTVTQAPDAGNTTETAAVTENIYAHDLGSYDFGGETFTIYARQLMHLNSAMHAEAADGTTLNDALYERNVRLMEQYNFKFEEIFEENDTKQARLAVMAGEDTYDIINTRCVYAFNYAMEGLLRPVSDLPEIDLSKPYWDKELTDAMSIGNIPFFAVGAFNTSGYEYTHLLAFNKELAANNDFDVYGTVKDGSWTFAAMREMMKTVVADINGDGTMDRQDRYGLLSAAKQILPCFWIAAGQESMKMDANDYPTYSLLSDEQFQTVFVEIFDQVYDSNVWHHYTEEENVHPEEVNMFIAGQGLFIDMPVFYLETLRAMDTDFGLIPYPKYDEAQTEYYSRIEGCEQTCIPVTNVKDLEMTGVILEAMASDSAQKLVPAFYETLLKSKHTRDNESEDMLEIVFGNRVFDWGDTVYCPELRDGQFSPMMKKNNRDIASVAAKQEKTMTKKIADAIAAFEELNQ
;
A
#
# COMPACT_ATOMS: atom_id res chain seq x y z
N MET A 1 13.84 -10.98 -21.79
CA MET A 1 14.94 -10.03 -21.49
C MET A 1 14.91 -9.77 -20.00
N LYS A 2 16.00 -10.01 -19.29
CA LYS A 2 16.05 -9.81 -17.84
C LYS A 2 15.88 -8.32 -17.54
N ARG A 3 14.78 -7.93 -16.89
CA ARG A 3 14.64 -6.62 -16.27
C ARG A 3 15.68 -6.55 -15.14
N ASN A 4 16.60 -5.62 -15.22
CA ASN A 4 17.48 -5.30 -14.09
C ASN A 4 16.65 -4.50 -13.09
N LEU A 5 16.22 -5.15 -12.03
CA LEU A 5 15.68 -4.50 -10.85
C LEU A 5 16.80 -3.70 -10.19
N LEU A 6 16.75 -2.39 -10.35
CA LEU A 6 17.49 -1.47 -9.52
C LEU A 6 16.71 -1.30 -8.22
N THR A 7 16.98 -2.16 -7.27
CA THR A 7 16.55 -1.96 -5.88
C THR A 7 17.33 -0.80 -5.30
N GLY A 8 16.72 0.38 -5.29
CA GLY A 8 17.18 1.47 -4.45
C GLY A 8 16.70 1.24 -3.04
N PRO A 9 17.58 1.09 -2.04
CA PRO A 9 17.11 0.98 -0.67
C PRO A 9 16.51 2.32 -0.24
N LEU A 10 15.27 2.31 0.22
CA LEU A 10 14.66 3.40 0.96
C LEU A 10 15.37 3.47 2.32
N ALA A 11 16.49 4.18 2.38
CA ALA A 11 17.21 4.39 3.63
C ALA A 11 16.44 5.41 4.47
N LEU A 12 15.64 4.95 5.41
CA LEU A 12 15.07 5.78 6.47
C LEU A 12 16.21 6.22 7.40
N LEU A 13 16.66 7.46 7.27
CA LEU A 13 17.61 8.06 8.20
C LEU A 13 16.86 8.56 9.44
N LEU A 14 16.86 7.73 10.49
CA LEU A 14 16.46 8.16 11.83
C LEU A 14 17.47 9.16 12.37
N ILE A 15 17.10 10.43 12.47
CA ILE A 15 17.86 11.44 13.19
C ILE A 15 17.58 11.27 14.68
N SER A 16 18.48 10.59 15.39
CA SER A 16 18.47 10.57 16.84
C SER A 16 18.94 11.95 17.38
N ALA A 17 17.99 12.76 17.86
CA ALA A 17 18.27 13.97 18.58
C ALA A 17 18.86 13.63 19.96
N ALA A 18 20.18 13.77 20.11
CA ALA A 18 20.83 13.67 21.40
C ALA A 18 20.52 14.94 22.22
N VAL A 19 19.65 14.80 23.21
CA VAL A 19 19.41 15.83 24.23
C VAL A 19 20.60 15.84 25.20
N THR A 20 21.50 16.81 25.08
CA THR A 20 22.52 17.07 26.08
C THR A 20 21.90 17.86 27.23
N SER A 21 21.70 17.19 28.36
CA SER A 21 21.36 17.82 29.63
C SER A 21 22.58 18.59 30.19
N ILE A 22 22.46 19.91 30.29
CA ILE A 22 23.42 20.74 30.99
C ILE A 22 23.11 20.65 32.48
N GLY A 23 23.97 19.97 33.21
CA GLY A 23 23.98 20.02 34.68
C GLY A 23 24.88 21.14 35.19
N CYS A 24 24.33 22.08 35.97
CA CYS A 24 25.08 22.99 36.76
C CYS A 24 25.70 22.29 37.98
N GLY A 25 26.99 22.45 38.18
CA GLY A 25 27.70 22.02 39.38
C GLY A 25 28.92 22.93 39.64
N ASP A 26 29.03 23.36 40.87
CA ASP A 26 29.82 24.45 41.44
C ASP A 26 31.35 24.35 41.27
N ALA A 27 31.94 25.53 41.40
CA ALA A 27 33.35 25.86 41.33
C ALA A 27 34.17 25.32 42.51
N SER A 28 35.37 24.81 42.23
CA SER A 28 36.52 24.97 43.15
C SER A 28 37.81 25.16 42.34
N THR A 29 38.51 26.20 42.73
CA THR A 29 39.82 26.68 42.28
C THR A 29 40.92 25.72 42.63
N ASP A 30 41.81 25.36 41.70
CA ASP A 30 43.23 25.18 42.02
C ASP A 30 44.14 25.51 40.81
N THR A 31 45.25 26.17 41.12
CA THR A 31 46.27 26.76 40.27
C THR A 31 47.32 25.72 39.87
N GLY A 32 47.66 25.64 38.55
CA GLY A 32 48.80 24.78 38.15
C GLY A 32 49.15 24.90 36.64
N THR A 33 50.15 25.75 36.42
CA THR A 33 51.25 25.70 35.42
C THR A 33 50.91 25.40 33.92
N VAL A 34 51.16 26.42 33.11
CA VAL A 34 51.18 26.47 31.66
C VAL A 34 52.31 25.59 31.10
N THR A 35 51.96 24.64 30.20
CA THR A 35 52.90 24.10 29.20
C THR A 35 52.28 24.22 27.82
N GLN A 36 52.92 24.99 26.94
CA GLN A 36 52.53 25.09 25.51
C GLN A 36 52.67 23.73 24.79
N ALA A 37 51.64 23.35 24.06
CA ALA A 37 51.67 22.31 23.05
C ALA A 37 51.35 22.90 21.66
N PRO A 38 51.86 22.32 20.57
CA PRO A 38 51.98 23.01 19.28
C PRO A 38 50.67 23.08 18.49
N ASP A 39 50.65 24.07 17.67
CA ASP A 39 49.65 24.46 16.66
C ASP A 39 49.08 23.25 15.90
N ALA A 40 47.83 22.87 16.17
CA ALA A 40 47.08 21.89 15.40
C ALA A 40 46.27 22.63 14.36
N GLY A 41 46.63 22.46 13.12
CA GLY A 41 45.97 23.04 11.96
C GLY A 41 44.47 22.84 12.01
N ASN A 42 43.77 23.93 11.73
CA ASN A 42 42.32 24.02 11.61
C ASN A 42 41.85 23.25 10.36
N THR A 43 41.61 21.96 10.48
CA THR A 43 40.82 21.21 9.48
C THR A 43 39.36 21.53 9.73
N THR A 44 38.85 22.45 8.95
CA THR A 44 37.39 22.63 8.79
C THR A 44 36.84 21.35 8.17
N GLU A 45 36.29 20.46 9.00
CA GLU A 45 35.41 19.40 8.50
C GLU A 45 34.22 20.10 7.86
N THR A 46 34.21 20.11 6.54
CA THR A 46 33.03 20.46 5.77
C THR A 46 32.06 19.31 6.02
N ALA A 47 31.07 19.53 6.89
CA ALA A 47 29.94 18.61 7.01
C ALA A 47 29.39 18.41 5.57
N ALA A 48 29.41 17.17 5.10
CA ALA A 48 28.76 16.84 3.84
C ALA A 48 27.29 17.24 3.99
N VAL A 49 26.87 18.22 3.20
CA VAL A 49 25.43 18.55 3.07
C VAL A 49 24.82 17.33 2.42
N THR A 50 24.12 16.51 3.18
CA THR A 50 23.32 15.42 2.65
C THR A 50 22.23 16.07 1.79
N GLU A 51 22.30 15.83 0.49
CA GLU A 51 21.31 16.32 -0.47
C GLU A 51 19.93 15.79 -0.05
N ASN A 52 18.95 16.68 0.05
CA ASN A 52 17.58 16.28 0.36
C ASN A 52 16.95 15.65 -0.89
N ILE A 53 16.96 14.31 -0.95
CA ILE A 53 16.46 13.55 -2.09
C ILE A 53 14.95 13.79 -2.37
N TYR A 54 14.22 14.30 -1.39
CA TYR A 54 12.79 14.63 -1.52
C TYR A 54 12.55 16.10 -1.89
N ALA A 55 13.60 16.90 -2.17
CA ALA A 55 13.41 18.26 -2.62
C ALA A 55 12.88 18.30 -4.05
N HIS A 56 11.87 19.13 -4.30
CA HIS A 56 11.38 19.44 -5.65
C HIS A 56 12.20 20.59 -6.27
N ASP A 57 12.15 20.70 -7.60
CA ASP A 57 12.86 21.74 -8.36
C ASP A 57 11.92 22.88 -8.84
N LEU A 58 10.75 23.03 -8.20
CA LEU A 58 9.75 24.05 -8.53
C LEU A 58 10.30 25.47 -8.28
N GLY A 59 9.95 26.38 -9.18
CA GLY A 59 10.21 27.81 -9.03
C GLY A 59 9.31 28.50 -8.00
N SER A 60 9.26 29.82 -8.05
CA SER A 60 8.34 30.61 -7.23
C SER A 60 7.05 30.86 -7.99
N TYR A 61 5.94 30.50 -7.40
CA TYR A 61 4.59 30.67 -7.96
C TYR A 61 3.72 31.43 -6.98
N ASP A 62 2.74 32.17 -7.50
CA ASP A 62 1.71 32.86 -6.72
C ASP A 62 0.37 32.72 -7.48
N PHE A 63 -0.55 31.93 -6.92
CA PHE A 63 -1.84 31.65 -7.55
C PHE A 63 -2.94 32.62 -7.13
N GLY A 64 -2.61 33.75 -6.50
CA GLY A 64 -3.53 34.88 -6.29
C GLY A 64 -4.72 34.57 -5.37
N GLY A 65 -4.68 33.50 -4.62
CA GLY A 65 -5.76 33.03 -3.73
C GLY A 65 -6.81 32.17 -4.43
N GLU A 66 -6.51 31.66 -5.66
CA GLU A 66 -7.34 30.68 -6.37
C GLU A 66 -7.56 29.41 -5.53
N THR A 67 -8.58 28.65 -5.86
CA THR A 67 -8.94 27.43 -5.13
C THR A 67 -8.49 26.19 -5.91
N PHE A 68 -7.73 25.32 -5.28
CA PHE A 68 -7.41 23.98 -5.77
C PHE A 68 -8.44 23.00 -5.24
N THR A 69 -9.26 22.47 -6.14
CA THR A 69 -10.43 21.64 -5.81
C THR A 69 -10.14 20.17 -6.04
N ILE A 70 -10.18 19.39 -4.96
CA ILE A 70 -10.02 17.94 -4.96
C ILE A 70 -11.41 17.30 -4.89
N TYR A 71 -11.71 16.37 -5.78
CA TYR A 71 -12.88 15.51 -5.64
C TYR A 71 -12.43 14.12 -5.27
N ALA A 72 -12.83 13.64 -4.08
CA ALA A 72 -12.32 12.42 -3.52
C ALA A 72 -13.44 11.43 -3.14
N ARG A 73 -13.12 10.14 -3.27
CA ARG A 73 -13.94 9.06 -2.73
C ARG A 73 -13.72 8.95 -1.24
N GLN A 74 -14.81 8.92 -0.47
CA GLN A 74 -14.76 8.70 0.97
C GLN A 74 -15.04 7.23 1.31
N LEU A 75 -14.15 6.64 2.10
CA LEU A 75 -14.36 5.33 2.70
C LEU A 75 -14.22 5.42 4.21
N MET A 76 -15.09 4.67 4.91
CA MET A 76 -15.21 4.71 6.37
C MET A 76 -13.94 4.28 7.13
N HIS A 77 -13.00 3.61 6.48
CA HIS A 77 -11.82 2.99 7.11
C HIS A 77 -10.48 3.52 6.58
N LEU A 78 -10.50 4.48 5.67
CA LEU A 78 -9.28 5.03 5.05
C LEU A 78 -9.10 6.49 5.43
N ASN A 79 -7.84 6.88 5.66
CA ASN A 79 -7.44 8.28 5.68
C ASN A 79 -7.28 8.80 4.24
N SER A 80 -8.37 8.78 3.46
CA SER A 80 -8.35 9.22 2.07
C SER A 80 -8.30 10.74 1.90
N ALA A 81 -8.43 11.50 2.99
CA ALA A 81 -8.39 12.96 2.96
C ALA A 81 -7.01 13.47 2.56
N MET A 82 -6.98 14.38 1.60
CA MET A 82 -5.79 15.13 1.21
C MET A 82 -5.74 16.52 1.84
N HIS A 83 -6.83 16.95 2.46
CA HIS A 83 -6.96 18.22 3.15
C HIS A 83 -7.49 18.02 4.57
N ALA A 84 -6.96 18.76 5.53
CA ALA A 84 -7.47 18.87 6.89
C ALA A 84 -7.79 20.32 7.21
N GLU A 85 -9.00 20.60 7.67
CA GLU A 85 -9.44 21.97 8.01
C GLU A 85 -8.79 22.51 9.29
N ALA A 86 -8.43 21.61 10.22
CA ALA A 86 -7.82 21.97 11.50
C ALA A 86 -6.95 20.83 12.05
N ALA A 87 -5.98 21.17 12.87
CA ALA A 87 -5.28 20.21 13.70
C ALA A 87 -6.22 19.67 14.79
N ASP A 88 -6.18 18.36 15.05
CA ASP A 88 -7.03 17.68 16.04
C ASP A 88 -6.22 17.00 17.16
N GLY A 89 -4.89 17.10 17.12
CA GLY A 89 -3.94 16.50 18.06
C GLY A 89 -3.55 15.07 17.71
N THR A 90 -4.01 14.52 16.59
CA THR A 90 -3.52 13.23 16.09
C THR A 90 -2.33 13.44 15.15
N THR A 91 -1.33 12.54 15.23
CA THR A 91 -0.06 12.70 14.49
C THR A 91 -0.28 12.86 12.99
N LEU A 92 -1.14 12.03 12.40
CA LEU A 92 -1.36 12.03 10.95
C LEU A 92 -2.16 13.25 10.48
N ASN A 93 -3.26 13.59 11.17
CA ASN A 93 -4.06 14.76 10.82
C ASN A 93 -3.29 16.07 11.00
N ASP A 94 -2.50 16.18 12.06
CA ASP A 94 -1.69 17.38 12.31
C ASP A 94 -0.61 17.55 11.23
N ALA A 95 0.05 16.46 10.81
CA ALA A 95 1.01 16.50 9.71
C ALA A 95 0.35 16.92 8.37
N LEU A 96 -0.86 16.43 8.10
CA LEU A 96 -1.66 16.79 6.94
C LEU A 96 -2.05 18.28 6.96
N TYR A 97 -2.59 18.75 8.08
CA TYR A 97 -2.96 20.15 8.28
C TYR A 97 -1.77 21.09 8.10
N GLU A 98 -0.65 20.81 8.78
CA GLU A 98 0.55 21.62 8.68
C GLU A 98 1.14 21.67 7.26
N ARG A 99 1.13 20.55 6.53
CA ARG A 99 1.50 20.53 5.11
C ARG A 99 0.62 21.50 4.31
N ASN A 100 -0.69 21.39 4.47
CA ASN A 100 -1.61 22.21 3.70
C ASN A 100 -1.45 23.70 4.00
N VAL A 101 -1.28 24.07 5.27
CA VAL A 101 -1.01 25.46 5.66
C VAL A 101 0.27 25.99 5.00
N ARG A 102 1.36 25.22 5.05
CA ARG A 102 2.63 25.63 4.41
C ARG A 102 2.49 25.87 2.92
N LEU A 103 1.83 24.94 2.21
CA LEU A 103 1.66 25.03 0.75
C LEU A 103 0.73 26.20 0.37
N MET A 104 -0.38 26.39 1.08
CA MET A 104 -1.28 27.53 0.87
C MET A 104 -0.59 28.87 1.06
N GLU A 105 0.27 28.99 2.10
CA GLU A 105 1.06 30.20 2.33
C GLU A 105 2.16 30.39 1.27
N GLN A 106 2.85 29.33 0.88
CA GLN A 106 3.95 29.38 -0.07
C GLN A 106 3.51 29.76 -1.48
N TYR A 107 2.39 29.23 -1.94
CA TYR A 107 1.89 29.37 -3.32
C TYR A 107 0.65 30.27 -3.43
N ASN A 108 0.15 30.83 -2.32
CA ASN A 108 -1.00 31.72 -2.25
C ASN A 108 -2.23 31.15 -2.97
N PHE A 109 -2.73 30.00 -2.50
CA PHE A 109 -3.94 29.34 -2.98
C PHE A 109 -4.79 28.83 -1.79
N LYS A 110 -5.93 28.20 -2.07
CA LYS A 110 -6.79 27.55 -1.08
C LYS A 110 -7.07 26.12 -1.48
N PHE A 111 -7.17 25.21 -0.50
CA PHE A 111 -7.71 23.88 -0.73
C PHE A 111 -9.22 23.85 -0.57
N GLU A 112 -9.90 23.10 -1.44
CA GLU A 112 -11.25 22.63 -1.24
C GLU A 112 -11.28 21.13 -1.55
N GLU A 113 -11.86 20.32 -0.65
CA GLU A 113 -11.98 18.87 -0.85
C GLU A 113 -13.44 18.46 -0.72
N ILE A 114 -13.95 17.82 -1.76
CA ILE A 114 -15.34 17.36 -1.90
C ILE A 114 -15.34 15.84 -1.85
N PHE A 115 -16.12 15.26 -0.94
CA PHE A 115 -16.22 13.82 -0.78
C PHE A 115 -17.53 13.26 -1.34
N GLU A 116 -17.41 12.09 -2.01
CA GLU A 116 -18.56 11.26 -2.38
C GLU A 116 -18.37 9.84 -1.77
N GLU A 117 -19.43 9.31 -1.18
CA GLU A 117 -19.38 7.96 -0.62
C GLU A 117 -19.32 6.90 -1.71
N ASN A 118 -18.47 5.91 -1.51
CA ASN A 118 -18.31 4.69 -2.30
C ASN A 118 -17.77 4.83 -3.74
N ASP A 119 -18.09 5.87 -4.48
CA ASP A 119 -17.57 6.11 -5.83
C ASP A 119 -17.38 7.61 -6.10
N THR A 120 -17.00 7.96 -7.32
CA THR A 120 -16.85 9.35 -7.76
C THR A 120 -17.71 9.64 -8.98
N LYS A 121 -18.91 9.08 -8.99
CA LYS A 121 -19.84 9.15 -10.11
C LYS A 121 -20.26 10.59 -10.47
N GLN A 122 -20.42 11.47 -9.48
CA GLN A 122 -20.79 12.87 -9.75
C GLN A 122 -19.66 13.60 -10.45
N ALA A 123 -18.41 13.39 -10.02
CA ALA A 123 -17.26 13.95 -10.72
C ALA A 123 -17.20 13.48 -12.18
N ARG A 124 -17.40 12.17 -12.43
CA ARG A 124 -17.47 11.63 -13.79
C ARG A 124 -18.56 12.34 -14.63
N LEU A 125 -19.74 12.54 -14.07
CA LEU A 125 -20.84 13.22 -14.80
C LEU A 125 -20.52 14.67 -15.09
N ALA A 126 -19.89 15.40 -14.19
CA ALA A 126 -19.44 16.77 -14.38
C ALA A 126 -18.42 16.87 -15.53
N VAL A 127 -17.41 16.00 -15.53
CA VAL A 127 -16.40 15.96 -16.61
C VAL A 127 -17.06 15.63 -17.96
N MET A 128 -17.98 14.65 -18.00
CA MET A 128 -18.74 14.33 -19.22
C MET A 128 -19.61 15.51 -19.73
N ALA A 129 -20.08 16.37 -18.82
CA ALA A 129 -20.84 17.58 -19.17
C ALA A 129 -19.92 18.72 -19.62
N GLY A 130 -18.61 18.57 -19.56
CA GLY A 130 -17.62 19.60 -19.88
C GLY A 130 -17.46 20.67 -18.81
N GLU A 131 -17.81 20.34 -17.55
CA GLU A 131 -17.70 21.26 -16.43
C GLU A 131 -16.24 21.28 -15.92
N ASP A 132 -15.63 22.45 -15.88
CA ASP A 132 -14.30 22.73 -15.32
C ASP A 132 -14.45 23.09 -13.85
N THR A 133 -14.63 22.08 -13.00
CA THR A 133 -14.97 22.25 -11.58
C THR A 133 -13.89 21.68 -10.66
N TYR A 134 -13.16 20.67 -11.10
CA TYR A 134 -12.20 19.94 -10.27
C TYR A 134 -10.81 19.98 -10.89
N ASP A 135 -9.80 20.26 -10.06
CA ASP A 135 -8.39 20.17 -10.47
C ASP A 135 -7.94 18.72 -10.55
N ILE A 136 -8.35 17.93 -9.56
CA ILE A 136 -8.09 16.49 -9.54
C ILE A 136 -9.30 15.69 -9.05
N ILE A 137 -9.36 14.43 -9.49
CA ILE A 137 -10.25 13.40 -8.96
C ILE A 137 -9.39 12.32 -8.31
N ASN A 138 -9.61 12.05 -7.03
CA ASN A 138 -8.97 10.96 -6.30
C ASN A 138 -9.94 9.80 -6.13
N THR A 139 -9.72 8.69 -6.84
CA THR A 139 -10.68 7.60 -6.93
C THR A 139 -9.99 6.24 -7.05
N ARG A 140 -10.71 5.16 -6.74
CA ARG A 140 -10.19 3.80 -6.81
C ARG A 140 -9.76 3.43 -8.24
N CYS A 141 -8.68 2.65 -8.35
CA CYS A 141 -8.08 2.23 -9.62
C CYS A 141 -9.09 1.71 -10.67
N VAL A 142 -10.12 0.93 -10.28
CA VAL A 142 -11.13 0.43 -11.21
C VAL A 142 -11.97 1.56 -11.83
N TYR A 143 -12.28 2.61 -11.09
CA TYR A 143 -13.01 3.77 -11.62
C TYR A 143 -12.09 4.67 -12.43
N ALA A 144 -10.87 4.92 -11.95
CA ALA A 144 -9.86 5.68 -12.67
C ALA A 144 -9.59 5.09 -14.06
N PHE A 145 -9.42 3.77 -14.14
CA PHE A 145 -9.26 3.07 -15.41
C PHE A 145 -10.45 3.26 -16.37
N ASN A 146 -11.67 3.12 -15.85
CA ASN A 146 -12.87 3.35 -16.67
C ASN A 146 -12.96 4.80 -17.17
N TYR A 147 -12.61 5.78 -16.33
CA TYR A 147 -12.62 7.19 -16.72
C TYR A 147 -11.55 7.49 -17.80
N ALA A 148 -10.37 6.89 -17.67
CA ALA A 148 -9.36 6.98 -18.73
C ALA A 148 -9.85 6.38 -20.04
N MET A 149 -10.43 5.16 -20.03
CA MET A 149 -11.03 4.55 -21.23
C MET A 149 -12.12 5.40 -21.90
N GLU A 150 -12.87 6.16 -21.11
CA GLU A 150 -13.92 7.05 -21.59
C GLU A 150 -13.38 8.39 -22.12
N GLY A 151 -12.05 8.59 -22.10
CA GLY A 151 -11.42 9.85 -22.52
C GLY A 151 -11.67 11.02 -21.57
N LEU A 152 -11.96 10.74 -20.31
CA LEU A 152 -12.27 11.75 -19.31
C LEU A 152 -11.05 12.25 -18.55
N LEU A 153 -9.93 11.56 -18.69
CA LEU A 153 -8.68 11.88 -18.00
C LEU A 153 -7.58 12.29 -18.97
N ARG A 154 -6.74 13.18 -18.51
CA ARG A 154 -5.52 13.62 -19.15
C ARG A 154 -4.34 12.79 -18.61
N PRO A 155 -3.34 12.41 -19.42
CA PRO A 155 -2.10 11.85 -18.92
C PRO A 155 -1.41 12.77 -17.91
N VAL A 156 -0.85 12.21 -16.84
CA VAL A 156 -0.08 12.99 -15.84
C VAL A 156 1.15 13.62 -16.50
N SER A 157 1.70 12.98 -17.54
CA SER A 157 2.83 13.49 -18.32
C SER A 157 2.52 14.81 -19.07
N ASP A 158 1.27 15.22 -19.16
CA ASP A 158 0.87 16.51 -19.75
C ASP A 158 1.16 17.71 -18.83
N LEU A 159 1.49 17.45 -17.56
CA LEU A 159 1.83 18.47 -16.58
C LEU A 159 3.36 18.58 -16.45
N PRO A 160 3.97 19.63 -17.03
CA PRO A 160 5.43 19.75 -17.09
C PRO A 160 6.12 19.99 -15.73
N GLU A 161 5.36 20.37 -14.71
CA GLU A 161 5.85 20.58 -13.35
C GLU A 161 6.04 19.28 -12.58
N ILE A 162 5.45 18.17 -13.04
CA ILE A 162 5.53 16.85 -12.38
C ILE A 162 6.73 16.08 -12.89
N ASP A 163 7.59 15.66 -11.98
CA ASP A 163 8.72 14.77 -12.26
C ASP A 163 8.49 13.40 -11.60
N LEU A 164 7.86 12.48 -12.34
CA LEU A 164 7.58 11.11 -11.87
C LEU A 164 8.84 10.27 -11.58
N SER A 165 10.04 10.77 -11.88
CA SER A 165 11.30 10.12 -11.51
C SER A 165 11.74 10.39 -10.08
N LYS A 166 11.16 11.36 -9.43
CA LYS A 166 11.47 11.74 -8.04
C LYS A 166 10.94 10.70 -7.04
N PRO A 167 11.66 10.46 -5.91
CA PRO A 167 11.34 9.39 -4.97
C PRO A 167 10.06 9.61 -4.14
N TYR A 168 9.41 10.74 -4.26
CA TYR A 168 8.12 11.02 -3.64
C TYR A 168 6.91 10.64 -4.51
N TRP A 169 7.15 10.16 -5.73
CA TRP A 169 6.17 9.47 -6.55
C TRP A 169 6.40 7.96 -6.46
N ASP A 170 5.33 7.21 -6.29
CA ASP A 170 5.40 5.75 -6.32
C ASP A 170 5.54 5.27 -7.78
N LYS A 171 6.80 5.24 -8.22
CA LYS A 171 7.10 4.91 -9.61
C LYS A 171 6.68 3.48 -9.96
N GLU A 172 6.84 2.52 -9.05
CA GLU A 172 6.49 1.12 -9.31
C GLU A 172 4.99 0.97 -9.52
N LEU A 173 4.17 1.60 -8.69
CA LEU A 173 2.73 1.62 -8.86
C LEU A 173 2.31 2.39 -10.11
N THR A 174 2.89 3.56 -10.36
CA THR A 174 2.59 4.37 -11.54
C THR A 174 2.90 3.62 -12.83
N ASP A 175 4.06 2.96 -12.91
CA ASP A 175 4.47 2.14 -14.05
C ASP A 175 3.57 0.90 -14.20
N ALA A 176 3.24 0.22 -13.08
CA ALA A 176 2.39 -0.97 -13.11
C ALA A 176 0.93 -0.68 -13.57
N MET A 177 0.49 0.56 -13.40
CA MET A 177 -0.85 1.02 -13.81
C MET A 177 -0.84 1.80 -15.13
N SER A 178 0.31 2.01 -15.74
CA SER A 178 0.39 2.65 -17.05
C SER A 178 -0.24 1.77 -18.13
N ILE A 179 -0.68 2.39 -19.21
CA ILE A 179 -1.31 1.71 -20.33
C ILE A 179 -0.68 2.20 -21.61
N GLY A 180 -0.05 1.27 -22.34
CA GLY A 180 0.72 1.65 -23.52
C GLY A 180 1.88 2.60 -23.20
N ASN A 181 2.47 2.46 -22.03
CA ASN A 181 3.52 3.32 -21.45
C ASN A 181 3.07 4.77 -21.17
N ILE A 182 1.77 5.01 -21.00
CA ILE A 182 1.22 6.33 -20.69
C ILE A 182 0.63 6.31 -19.28
N PRO A 183 1.12 7.15 -18.35
CA PRO A 183 0.56 7.28 -17.02
C PRO A 183 -0.66 8.23 -17.04
N PHE A 184 -1.87 7.66 -17.01
CA PHE A 184 -3.10 8.42 -16.85
C PHE A 184 -3.39 8.81 -15.40
N PHE A 185 -2.71 8.15 -14.46
CA PHE A 185 -2.85 8.40 -13.03
C PHE A 185 -1.51 8.18 -12.34
N ALA A 186 -1.35 8.77 -11.17
CA ALA A 186 -0.15 8.66 -10.37
C ALA A 186 -0.49 8.50 -8.88
N VAL A 187 0.44 7.91 -8.15
CA VAL A 187 0.38 7.81 -6.69
C VAL A 187 1.56 8.58 -6.13
N GLY A 188 1.28 9.73 -5.50
CA GLY A 188 2.28 10.51 -4.79
C GLY A 188 2.25 10.24 -3.28
N ALA A 189 3.31 10.61 -2.57
CA ALA A 189 3.44 10.45 -1.13
C ALA A 189 2.34 11.15 -0.30
N PHE A 190 1.58 12.03 -0.91
CA PHE A 190 0.40 12.66 -0.31
C PHE A 190 -0.81 11.73 -0.21
N ASN A 191 -0.79 10.60 -0.92
CA ASN A 191 -1.86 9.62 -0.95
C ASN A 191 -1.43 8.36 -0.20
N THR A 192 -1.86 8.23 1.06
CA THR A 192 -1.49 7.09 1.92
C THR A 192 -2.20 5.80 1.57
N SER A 193 -3.18 5.82 0.66
CA SER A 193 -3.99 4.65 0.34
C SER A 193 -3.18 3.48 -0.23
N GLY A 194 -2.08 3.75 -0.93
CA GLY A 194 -1.17 2.71 -1.40
C GLY A 194 -0.54 1.90 -0.26
N TYR A 195 -0.31 2.52 0.90
CA TYR A 195 0.12 1.82 2.11
C TYR A 195 -1.06 1.17 2.85
N GLU A 196 -2.17 1.89 2.96
CA GLU A 196 -3.35 1.44 3.70
C GLU A 196 -4.00 0.19 3.10
N TYR A 197 -4.04 0.09 1.77
CA TYR A 197 -4.54 -1.08 1.04
C TYR A 197 -3.53 -2.24 0.92
N THR A 198 -2.31 -2.07 1.43
CA THR A 198 -1.32 -3.16 1.42
C THR A 198 -1.70 -4.23 2.43
N HIS A 199 -1.73 -5.49 1.98
CA HIS A 199 -2.02 -6.65 2.81
C HIS A 199 -0.76 -7.18 3.50
N LEU A 200 -0.96 -7.62 4.75
CA LEU A 200 0.04 -8.27 5.58
C LEU A 200 -0.61 -9.35 6.45
N LEU A 201 0.19 -10.10 7.18
CA LEU A 201 -0.27 -10.99 8.23
C LEU A 201 0.03 -10.37 9.60
N ALA A 202 -0.98 -10.31 10.48
CA ALA A 202 -0.72 -10.20 11.89
C ALA A 202 -0.66 -11.59 12.52
N PHE A 203 0.25 -11.81 13.47
CA PHE A 203 0.34 -13.07 14.20
C PHE A 203 0.22 -12.90 15.71
N ASN A 204 -0.40 -13.87 16.35
CA ASN A 204 -0.56 -13.90 17.80
C ASN A 204 0.75 -14.34 18.47
N LYS A 205 1.43 -13.41 19.17
CA LYS A 205 2.73 -13.66 19.81
C LYS A 205 2.66 -14.70 20.94
N GLU A 206 1.56 -14.75 21.67
CA GLU A 206 1.37 -15.73 22.73
C GLU A 206 1.25 -17.15 22.18
N LEU A 207 0.45 -17.33 21.10
CA LEU A 207 0.35 -18.63 20.43
C LEU A 207 1.69 -19.04 19.80
N ALA A 208 2.42 -18.10 19.20
CA ALA A 208 3.74 -18.39 18.66
C ALA A 208 4.72 -18.81 19.75
N ALA A 209 4.79 -18.08 20.87
CA ALA A 209 5.67 -18.41 22.01
C ALA A 209 5.31 -19.75 22.66
N ASN A 210 4.01 -20.06 22.82
CA ASN A 210 3.56 -21.33 23.40
C ASN A 210 3.88 -22.56 22.54
N ASN A 211 4.25 -22.37 21.27
CA ASN A 211 4.64 -23.42 20.34
C ASN A 211 6.12 -23.32 19.91
N ASP A 212 6.92 -22.49 20.56
CA ASP A 212 8.34 -22.26 20.28
C ASP A 212 8.60 -21.79 18.83
N PHE A 213 7.69 -20.99 18.23
CA PHE A 213 7.85 -20.43 16.90
C PHE A 213 8.62 -19.11 16.94
N ASP A 214 9.74 -19.04 16.26
CA ASP A 214 10.47 -17.80 15.96
C ASP A 214 10.00 -17.23 14.62
N VAL A 215 8.80 -16.62 14.60
CA VAL A 215 8.18 -16.12 13.37
C VAL A 215 9.01 -15.03 12.71
N TYR A 216 9.51 -14.07 13.49
CA TYR A 216 10.37 -13.00 12.96
C TYR A 216 11.70 -13.52 12.42
N GLY A 217 12.33 -14.47 13.14
CA GLY A 217 13.57 -15.11 12.70
C GLY A 217 13.42 -15.79 11.35
N THR A 218 12.30 -16.50 11.11
CA THR A 218 12.04 -17.14 9.81
C THR A 218 11.89 -16.14 8.67
N VAL A 219 11.32 -14.95 8.92
CA VAL A 219 11.26 -13.90 7.90
C VAL A 219 12.64 -13.34 7.61
N LYS A 220 13.42 -13.04 8.67
CA LYS A 220 14.75 -12.41 8.56
C LYS A 220 15.79 -13.33 7.89
N ASP A 221 15.72 -14.63 8.13
CA ASP A 221 16.63 -15.61 7.50
C ASP A 221 16.15 -16.11 6.14
N GLY A 222 14.96 -15.71 5.71
CA GLY A 222 14.38 -16.06 4.42
C GLY A 222 13.75 -17.44 4.36
N SER A 223 13.59 -18.14 5.47
CA SER A 223 12.92 -19.45 5.54
C SER A 223 11.38 -19.36 5.69
N TRP A 224 10.84 -18.14 5.80
CA TRP A 224 9.40 -17.91 5.83
C TRP A 224 8.77 -18.20 4.47
N THR A 225 8.31 -19.44 4.29
CA THR A 225 7.76 -19.99 3.05
C THR A 225 6.36 -20.57 3.27
N PHE A 226 5.65 -20.90 2.17
CA PHE A 226 4.37 -21.62 2.22
C PHE A 226 4.47 -22.86 3.10
N ALA A 227 5.55 -23.64 2.97
CA ALA A 227 5.76 -24.84 3.74
C ALA A 227 5.93 -24.53 5.25
N ALA A 228 6.74 -23.52 5.60
CA ALA A 228 6.94 -23.12 6.99
C ALA A 228 5.64 -22.64 7.63
N MET A 229 4.90 -21.76 6.94
CA MET A 229 3.60 -21.28 7.41
C MET A 229 2.62 -22.43 7.64
N ARG A 230 2.55 -23.40 6.69
CA ARG A 230 1.65 -24.55 6.78
C ARG A 230 1.92 -25.39 8.02
N GLU A 231 3.16 -25.65 8.35
CA GLU A 231 3.53 -26.43 9.54
C GLU A 231 3.18 -25.70 10.84
N MET A 232 3.42 -24.39 10.91
CA MET A 232 3.02 -23.59 12.07
C MET A 232 1.48 -23.58 12.20
N MET A 233 0.73 -23.40 11.11
CA MET A 233 -0.74 -23.43 11.11
C MET A 233 -1.30 -24.74 11.62
N LYS A 234 -0.79 -25.87 11.12
CA LYS A 234 -1.23 -27.23 11.54
C LYS A 234 -1.02 -27.50 13.02
N THR A 235 0.05 -26.96 13.57
CA THR A 235 0.42 -27.20 14.99
C THR A 235 -0.58 -26.57 15.95
N VAL A 236 -1.21 -25.45 15.59
CA VAL A 236 -2.08 -24.69 16.51
C VAL A 236 -3.57 -25.02 16.39
N VAL A 237 -3.98 -25.71 15.33
CA VAL A 237 -5.40 -26.07 15.10
C VAL A 237 -5.92 -26.93 16.24
N ALA A 238 -7.05 -26.53 16.83
CA ALA A 238 -7.63 -27.27 17.94
C ALA A 238 -9.15 -27.03 18.04
N ASP A 239 -9.90 -28.10 18.27
CA ASP A 239 -11.26 -28.04 18.81
C ASP A 239 -11.15 -27.67 20.30
N ILE A 240 -11.33 -26.39 20.62
CA ILE A 240 -11.11 -25.87 21.98
C ILE A 240 -12.35 -25.97 22.87
N ASN A 241 -13.53 -26.13 22.29
CA ASN A 241 -14.76 -26.35 23.04
C ASN A 241 -15.04 -27.85 23.28
N GLY A 242 -14.37 -28.76 22.52
CA GLY A 242 -14.42 -30.20 22.68
C GLY A 242 -15.72 -30.84 22.17
N ASP A 243 -16.44 -30.18 21.26
CA ASP A 243 -17.72 -30.70 20.74
C ASP A 243 -17.57 -31.62 19.51
N GLY A 244 -16.37 -31.74 18.97
CA GLY A 244 -16.00 -32.59 17.84
C GLY A 244 -16.32 -31.96 16.48
N THR A 245 -16.69 -30.68 16.44
CA THR A 245 -17.00 -29.92 15.21
C THR A 245 -16.14 -28.69 15.14
N MET A 246 -15.36 -28.55 14.07
CA MET A 246 -14.57 -27.33 13.86
C MET A 246 -15.48 -26.20 13.37
N ASP A 247 -15.63 -25.14 14.19
CA ASP A 247 -16.41 -23.95 13.87
C ASP A 247 -15.78 -22.67 14.43
N ARG A 248 -16.50 -21.54 14.41
CA ARG A 248 -16.00 -20.23 14.89
C ARG A 248 -15.64 -20.20 16.38
N GLN A 249 -15.94 -21.23 17.16
CA GLN A 249 -15.58 -21.33 18.56
C GLN A 249 -14.22 -21.98 18.78
N ASP A 250 -13.56 -22.44 17.68
CA ASP A 250 -12.34 -23.21 17.69
C ASP A 250 -11.13 -22.38 17.25
N ARG A 251 -9.95 -23.02 17.24
CA ARG A 251 -8.71 -22.38 16.88
C ARG A 251 -8.23 -22.84 15.52
N TYR A 252 -7.81 -21.87 14.72
CA TYR A 252 -7.31 -22.06 13.37
C TYR A 252 -5.89 -21.53 13.20
N GLY A 253 -5.19 -21.99 12.16
CA GLY A 253 -3.90 -21.48 11.77
C GLY A 253 -3.99 -20.11 11.10
N LEU A 254 -5.01 -19.92 10.24
CA LEU A 254 -5.23 -18.68 9.48
C LEU A 254 -6.70 -18.25 9.52
N LEU A 255 -6.90 -16.97 9.77
CA LEU A 255 -8.18 -16.29 9.65
C LEU A 255 -8.11 -15.33 8.46
N SER A 256 -8.98 -15.51 7.45
CA SER A 256 -8.96 -14.70 6.23
C SER A 256 -10.25 -14.83 5.44
N ALA A 257 -10.60 -13.84 4.61
CA ALA A 257 -11.74 -13.89 3.72
C ALA A 257 -11.43 -14.65 2.42
N ALA A 258 -12.41 -15.38 1.89
CA ALA A 258 -12.26 -16.16 0.66
C ALA A 258 -11.83 -15.33 -0.57
N LYS A 259 -12.20 -14.04 -0.63
CA LYS A 259 -11.82 -13.14 -1.71
C LYS A 259 -10.37 -12.61 -1.58
N GLN A 260 -9.79 -12.68 -0.38
CA GLN A 260 -8.46 -12.16 -0.11
C GLN A 260 -7.38 -13.23 -0.26
N ILE A 261 -7.70 -14.46 0.14
CA ILE A 261 -6.72 -15.53 0.27
C ILE A 261 -5.96 -15.82 -1.03
N LEU A 262 -6.67 -15.94 -2.15
CA LEU A 262 -6.04 -16.25 -3.44
C LEU A 262 -5.08 -15.15 -3.89
N PRO A 263 -5.50 -13.86 -4.03
CA PRO A 263 -4.59 -12.82 -4.48
C PRO A 263 -3.43 -12.58 -3.52
N CYS A 264 -3.64 -12.65 -2.21
CA CYS A 264 -2.56 -12.50 -1.25
C CYS A 264 -1.46 -13.56 -1.45
N PHE A 265 -1.84 -14.82 -1.64
CA PHE A 265 -0.87 -15.90 -1.80
C PHE A 265 -0.22 -15.94 -3.19
N TRP A 266 -0.98 -15.75 -4.30
CA TRP A 266 -0.32 -15.79 -5.61
C TRP A 266 0.64 -14.62 -5.80
N ILE A 267 0.29 -13.41 -5.31
CA ILE A 267 1.19 -12.25 -5.34
C ILE A 267 2.42 -12.52 -4.46
N ALA A 268 2.22 -13.03 -3.26
CA ALA A 268 3.32 -13.39 -2.37
C ALA A 268 4.27 -14.42 -3.01
N ALA A 269 3.74 -15.32 -3.85
CA ALA A 269 4.51 -16.27 -4.65
C ALA A 269 5.12 -15.67 -5.92
N GLY A 270 5.10 -14.33 -6.09
CA GLY A 270 5.65 -13.66 -7.25
C GLY A 270 4.87 -13.92 -8.55
N GLN A 271 3.57 -14.23 -8.45
CA GLN A 271 2.70 -14.45 -9.60
C GLN A 271 1.74 -13.28 -9.81
N GLU A 272 1.32 -13.10 -11.06
CA GLU A 272 0.33 -12.12 -11.48
C GLU A 272 -0.79 -12.83 -12.25
N SER A 273 -2.05 -12.47 -11.97
CA SER A 273 -3.21 -13.07 -12.64
C SER A 273 -3.41 -12.57 -14.06
N MET A 274 -2.85 -11.43 -14.39
CA MET A 274 -2.74 -10.88 -15.75
C MET A 274 -1.32 -10.36 -15.98
N LYS A 275 -0.82 -10.52 -17.19
CA LYS A 275 0.55 -10.06 -17.56
C LYS A 275 0.48 -8.95 -18.59
N MET A 276 1.39 -8.01 -18.49
CA MET A 276 1.56 -6.98 -19.52
C MET A 276 2.35 -7.55 -20.71
N ASP A 277 1.97 -7.18 -21.92
CA ASP A 277 2.71 -7.52 -23.13
C ASP A 277 3.92 -6.56 -23.34
N ALA A 278 4.62 -6.71 -24.47
CA ALA A 278 5.79 -5.89 -24.78
C ALA A 278 5.46 -4.40 -25.06
N ASN A 279 4.20 -4.09 -25.29
CA ASN A 279 3.69 -2.75 -25.56
C ASN A 279 2.98 -2.13 -24.33
N ASP A 280 3.12 -2.79 -23.17
CA ASP A 280 2.52 -2.37 -21.91
C ASP A 280 0.98 -2.42 -21.95
N TYR A 281 0.43 -3.46 -22.58
CA TYR A 281 -1.01 -3.76 -22.54
C TYR A 281 -1.30 -5.04 -21.77
N PRO A 282 -2.38 -5.07 -20.97
CA PRO A 282 -2.74 -6.26 -20.19
C PRO A 282 -3.16 -7.42 -21.11
N THR A 283 -2.80 -8.64 -20.71
CA THR A 283 -3.14 -9.87 -21.43
C THR A 283 -3.83 -10.88 -20.51
N TYR A 284 -4.79 -11.63 -21.06
CA TYR A 284 -5.43 -12.73 -20.34
C TYR A 284 -4.56 -13.99 -20.45
N SER A 285 -3.63 -14.17 -19.51
CA SER A 285 -2.57 -15.19 -19.55
C SER A 285 -2.90 -16.49 -18.80
N LEU A 286 -4.03 -16.57 -18.08
CA LEU A 286 -4.35 -17.67 -17.16
C LEU A 286 -4.34 -19.08 -17.79
N LEU A 287 -4.63 -19.21 -19.09
CA LEU A 287 -4.63 -20.51 -19.79
C LEU A 287 -3.24 -20.99 -20.18
N SER A 288 -2.31 -20.06 -20.41
CA SER A 288 -0.95 -20.35 -20.86
C SER A 288 0.10 -20.29 -19.74
N ASP A 289 -0.28 -19.83 -18.56
CA ASP A 289 0.62 -19.67 -17.42
C ASP A 289 0.56 -20.89 -16.49
N GLU A 290 1.35 -21.92 -16.83
CA GLU A 290 1.43 -23.17 -16.06
C GLU A 290 1.92 -22.94 -14.62
N GLN A 291 2.81 -21.95 -14.41
CA GLN A 291 3.31 -21.64 -13.08
C GLN A 291 2.23 -21.01 -12.20
N PHE A 292 1.48 -20.05 -12.74
CA PHE A 292 0.33 -19.47 -12.04
C PHE A 292 -0.69 -20.57 -11.66
N GLN A 293 -1.02 -21.47 -12.60
CA GLN A 293 -1.96 -22.56 -12.35
C GLN A 293 -1.46 -23.51 -11.25
N THR A 294 -0.16 -23.79 -11.21
CA THR A 294 0.46 -24.62 -10.17
C THR A 294 0.36 -23.95 -8.79
N VAL A 295 0.77 -22.70 -8.68
CA VAL A 295 0.67 -21.92 -7.44
C VAL A 295 -0.79 -21.78 -7.00
N PHE A 296 -1.69 -21.53 -7.94
CA PHE A 296 -3.13 -21.42 -7.66
C PHE A 296 -3.68 -22.67 -6.97
N VAL A 297 -3.35 -23.86 -7.48
CA VAL A 297 -3.77 -25.13 -6.87
C VAL A 297 -3.14 -25.33 -5.50
N GLU A 298 -1.86 -25.00 -5.35
CA GLU A 298 -1.15 -25.17 -4.08
C GLU A 298 -1.70 -24.27 -2.96
N ILE A 299 -2.26 -23.10 -3.30
CA ILE A 299 -2.94 -22.25 -2.30
C ILE A 299 -4.12 -23.01 -1.65
N PHE A 300 -4.87 -23.82 -2.42
CA PHE A 300 -5.92 -24.66 -1.84
C PHE A 300 -5.35 -25.74 -0.91
N ASP A 301 -4.22 -26.34 -1.30
CA ASP A 301 -3.53 -27.31 -0.43
C ASP A 301 -3.01 -26.63 0.84
N GLN A 302 -2.59 -25.36 0.74
CA GLN A 302 -2.13 -24.57 1.85
C GLN A 302 -3.20 -24.41 2.95
N VAL A 303 -4.46 -24.23 2.56
CA VAL A 303 -5.52 -23.80 3.49
C VAL A 303 -6.59 -24.84 3.76
N TYR A 304 -6.98 -25.68 2.78
CA TYR A 304 -8.05 -26.67 2.96
C TYR A 304 -7.59 -27.99 3.57
N ASP A 305 -6.36 -28.45 3.29
CA ASP A 305 -5.97 -29.84 3.57
C ASP A 305 -5.82 -30.22 5.05
N SER A 306 -5.91 -29.27 5.97
CA SER A 306 -5.73 -29.53 7.40
C SER A 306 -6.69 -28.78 8.30
N ASN A 307 -7.80 -28.29 7.77
CA ASN A 307 -8.71 -27.39 8.49
C ASN A 307 -7.97 -26.20 9.14
N VAL A 308 -6.90 -25.75 8.53
CA VAL A 308 -6.06 -24.68 9.10
C VAL A 308 -6.66 -23.29 8.91
N TRP A 309 -7.65 -23.17 8.04
CA TRP A 309 -8.24 -21.92 7.61
C TRP A 309 -9.70 -21.79 8.02
N HIS A 310 -10.04 -20.69 8.69
CA HIS A 310 -11.40 -20.25 8.88
C HIS A 310 -11.68 -19.02 8.01
N HIS A 311 -12.81 -19.01 7.33
CA HIS A 311 -13.25 -17.87 6.53
C HIS A 311 -14.71 -17.54 6.80
N TYR A 312 -15.01 -16.26 6.75
CA TYR A 312 -16.36 -15.75 6.84
C TYR A 312 -17.08 -15.90 5.48
N THR A 313 -18.30 -16.40 5.49
CA THR A 313 -19.01 -16.80 4.25
C THR A 313 -20.13 -15.85 3.84
N GLU A 314 -20.61 -14.98 4.71
CA GLU A 314 -21.90 -14.33 4.51
C GLU A 314 -21.86 -12.86 4.10
N GLU A 315 -20.86 -12.08 4.49
CA GLU A 315 -20.78 -10.66 4.10
C GLU A 315 -19.37 -10.25 3.68
N GLU A 316 -19.21 -9.87 2.43
CA GLU A 316 -17.91 -9.73 1.76
C GLU A 316 -17.13 -8.46 2.11
N ASN A 317 -17.66 -7.56 2.96
CA ASN A 317 -17.08 -6.21 3.07
C ASN A 317 -16.44 -5.87 4.41
N VAL A 318 -16.56 -6.71 5.42
CA VAL A 318 -16.01 -6.43 6.74
C VAL A 318 -15.49 -7.74 7.34
N HIS A 319 -14.36 -7.71 8.04
CA HIS A 319 -13.77 -8.87 8.72
C HIS A 319 -14.08 -8.93 10.22
N PRO A 320 -15.31 -8.60 10.71
CA PRO A 320 -15.55 -8.48 12.15
C PRO A 320 -15.48 -9.83 12.87
N GLU A 321 -15.83 -10.93 12.20
CA GLU A 321 -15.79 -12.25 12.80
C GLU A 321 -14.35 -12.73 12.98
N GLU A 322 -13.53 -12.69 11.92
CA GLU A 322 -12.13 -13.08 11.99
C GLU A 322 -11.33 -12.20 12.95
N VAL A 323 -11.60 -10.89 12.98
CA VAL A 323 -10.98 -9.96 13.94
C VAL A 323 -11.35 -10.33 15.37
N ASN A 324 -12.63 -10.60 15.65
CA ASN A 324 -13.07 -11.01 16.98
C ASN A 324 -12.47 -12.37 17.40
N MET A 325 -12.37 -13.33 16.48
CA MET A 325 -11.71 -14.61 16.71
C MET A 325 -10.22 -14.42 17.01
N PHE A 326 -9.53 -13.56 16.24
CA PHE A 326 -8.12 -13.27 16.48
C PHE A 326 -7.88 -12.61 17.83
N ILE A 327 -8.70 -11.61 18.18
CA ILE A 327 -8.69 -10.96 19.51
C ILE A 327 -8.91 -11.97 20.63
N ALA A 328 -9.77 -12.96 20.42
CA ALA A 328 -10.03 -14.05 21.36
C ALA A 328 -8.93 -15.15 21.41
N GLY A 329 -7.85 -15.01 20.65
CA GLY A 329 -6.77 -16.00 20.59
C GLY A 329 -7.10 -17.26 19.79
N GLN A 330 -8.08 -17.19 18.88
CA GLN A 330 -8.55 -18.30 18.07
C GLN A 330 -7.86 -18.39 16.69
N GLY A 331 -6.83 -17.59 16.44
CA GLY A 331 -6.02 -17.63 15.23
C GLY A 331 -4.54 -17.43 15.50
N LEU A 332 -3.66 -18.19 14.81
CA LEU A 332 -2.24 -17.89 14.82
C LEU A 332 -1.94 -16.69 13.92
N PHE A 333 -2.47 -16.72 12.71
CA PHE A 333 -2.35 -15.65 11.72
C PHE A 333 -3.72 -15.09 11.36
N ILE A 334 -3.76 -13.79 11.08
CA ILE A 334 -4.89 -13.13 10.43
C ILE A 334 -4.40 -12.32 9.25
N ASP A 335 -5.08 -12.48 8.09
CA ASP A 335 -4.90 -11.61 6.93
C ASP A 335 -5.66 -10.30 7.11
N MET A 336 -4.99 -9.17 6.85
CA MET A 336 -5.66 -7.89 6.83
C MET A 336 -4.89 -6.83 6.02
N PRO A 337 -5.59 -5.88 5.41
CA PRO A 337 -4.96 -4.66 4.92
C PRO A 337 -4.57 -3.77 6.11
N VAL A 338 -3.56 -2.95 5.90
CA VAL A 338 -2.98 -2.07 6.94
C VAL A 338 -4.04 -1.19 7.61
N PHE A 339 -5.02 -0.66 6.87
CA PHE A 339 -6.06 0.19 7.45
C PHE A 339 -6.93 -0.53 8.52
N TYR A 340 -6.94 -1.87 8.52
CA TYR A 340 -7.69 -2.65 9.52
C TYR A 340 -6.91 -2.92 10.81
N LEU A 341 -5.61 -2.64 10.87
CA LEU A 341 -4.77 -2.88 12.06
C LEU A 341 -5.30 -2.16 13.31
N GLU A 342 -5.98 -1.03 13.11
CA GLU A 342 -6.61 -0.31 14.22
C GLU A 342 -7.62 -1.16 15.00
N THR A 343 -8.31 -2.08 14.34
CA THR A 343 -9.30 -2.97 14.98
C THR A 343 -8.67 -3.92 16.01
N LEU A 344 -7.38 -4.23 15.86
CA LEU A 344 -6.64 -5.10 16.79
C LEU A 344 -6.23 -4.39 18.09
N ARG A 345 -6.44 -3.07 18.22
CA ARG A 345 -6.11 -2.32 19.45
C ARG A 345 -6.87 -2.81 20.69
N ALA A 346 -7.98 -3.53 20.49
CA ALA A 346 -8.76 -4.13 21.58
C ALA A 346 -8.19 -5.44 22.11
N MET A 347 -7.13 -5.97 21.51
CA MET A 347 -6.47 -7.21 21.91
C MET A 347 -5.78 -7.05 23.28
N ASP A 348 -5.92 -8.03 24.18
CA ASP A 348 -5.22 -8.06 25.46
C ASP A 348 -3.79 -8.58 25.33
N THR A 349 -3.56 -9.47 24.35
CA THR A 349 -2.25 -10.06 24.04
C THR A 349 -1.55 -9.30 22.92
N ASP A 350 -0.22 -9.36 22.88
CA ASP A 350 0.57 -8.73 21.84
C ASP A 350 0.46 -9.51 20.54
N PHE A 351 0.45 -8.77 19.41
CA PHE A 351 0.59 -9.33 18.08
C PHE A 351 1.83 -8.76 17.38
N GLY A 352 2.30 -9.46 16.36
CA GLY A 352 3.37 -8.99 15.48
C GLY A 352 2.86 -8.88 14.05
N LEU A 353 3.59 -8.11 13.23
CA LEU A 353 3.30 -7.91 11.81
C LEU A 353 4.38 -8.59 10.98
N ILE A 354 4.00 -9.25 9.90
CA ILE A 354 4.92 -9.93 8.98
C ILE A 354 4.39 -9.87 7.54
N PRO A 355 5.26 -10.00 6.53
CA PRO A 355 4.82 -10.19 5.15
C PRO A 355 4.14 -11.55 4.98
N TYR A 356 3.42 -11.73 3.88
CA TYR A 356 3.02 -13.04 3.39
C TYR A 356 4.26 -13.89 3.09
N PRO A 357 4.17 -15.25 3.21
CA PRO A 357 5.31 -16.12 2.98
C PRO A 357 5.71 -16.18 1.51
N LYS A 358 6.97 -16.39 1.23
CA LYS A 358 7.47 -16.75 -0.10
C LYS A 358 6.91 -18.11 -0.53
N TYR A 359 6.85 -18.35 -1.84
CA TYR A 359 6.47 -19.66 -2.36
C TYR A 359 7.40 -20.76 -1.86
N ASP A 360 8.72 -20.54 -2.03
CA ASP A 360 9.78 -21.43 -1.57
C ASP A 360 11.07 -20.65 -1.23
N GLU A 361 12.13 -21.36 -0.85
CA GLU A 361 13.42 -20.77 -0.52
C GLU A 361 14.19 -20.21 -1.73
N ALA A 362 13.83 -20.60 -2.96
CA ALA A 362 14.46 -20.09 -4.17
C ALA A 362 13.98 -18.68 -4.52
N GLN A 363 12.81 -18.29 -4.05
CA GLN A 363 12.31 -16.92 -4.16
C GLN A 363 13.13 -16.01 -3.23
N THR A 364 13.68 -14.93 -3.79
CA THR A 364 14.54 -13.99 -3.03
C THR A 364 13.72 -12.96 -2.25
N GLU A 365 12.69 -12.40 -2.87
CA GLU A 365 11.94 -11.26 -2.34
C GLU A 365 10.60 -11.68 -1.74
N TYR A 366 10.14 -10.93 -0.74
CA TYR A 366 8.76 -10.96 -0.27
C TYR A 366 7.95 -9.96 -1.09
N TYR A 367 6.75 -10.34 -1.52
CA TYR A 367 5.83 -9.48 -2.25
C TYR A 367 4.55 -9.26 -1.46
N SER A 368 4.05 -8.03 -1.47
CA SER A 368 2.83 -7.64 -0.76
C SER A 368 1.77 -7.17 -1.73
N ARG A 369 0.56 -7.67 -1.54
CA ARG A 369 -0.61 -7.30 -2.34
C ARG A 369 -1.09 -5.90 -1.99
N ILE A 370 -1.43 -5.10 -3.01
CA ILE A 370 -2.26 -3.90 -2.87
C ILE A 370 -3.64 -4.22 -3.42
N GLU A 371 -4.67 -4.22 -2.58
CA GLU A 371 -6.04 -4.54 -2.99
C GLU A 371 -6.65 -3.51 -3.97
N GLY A 372 -6.05 -2.36 -4.11
CA GLY A 372 -6.47 -1.27 -4.97
C GLY A 372 -6.41 0.05 -4.24
N CYS A 373 -5.49 0.89 -4.63
CA CYS A 373 -5.31 2.21 -4.04
C CYS A 373 -6.17 3.26 -4.76
N GLU A 374 -6.31 4.41 -4.11
CA GLU A 374 -6.88 5.59 -4.74
C GLU A 374 -5.86 6.16 -5.74
N GLN A 375 -6.36 6.56 -6.89
CA GLN A 375 -5.56 7.13 -7.98
C GLN A 375 -5.82 8.62 -8.10
N THR A 376 -4.76 9.39 -8.22
CA THR A 376 -4.85 10.81 -8.56
C THR A 376 -4.98 10.95 -10.07
N CYS A 377 -6.12 11.44 -10.47
CA CYS A 377 -6.54 11.59 -11.88
C CYS A 377 -6.73 13.07 -12.22
N ILE A 378 -6.33 13.48 -13.42
CA ILE A 378 -6.48 14.85 -13.89
C ILE A 378 -7.59 14.88 -14.94
N PRO A 379 -8.73 15.54 -14.67
CA PRO A 379 -9.83 15.64 -15.63
C PRO A 379 -9.42 16.37 -16.90
N VAL A 380 -9.91 15.94 -18.07
CA VAL A 380 -9.68 16.66 -19.34
C VAL A 380 -10.29 18.06 -19.33
N THR A 381 -11.28 18.31 -18.48
CA THR A 381 -11.94 19.61 -18.31
C THR A 381 -11.11 20.62 -17.52
N ASN A 382 -10.12 20.17 -16.73
CA ASN A 382 -9.15 21.07 -16.12
C ASN A 382 -8.21 21.62 -17.20
N VAL A 383 -8.51 22.80 -17.71
CA VAL A 383 -7.74 23.46 -18.79
C VAL A 383 -7.19 24.83 -18.40
N LYS A 384 -7.76 25.46 -17.35
CA LYS A 384 -7.34 26.80 -16.91
C LYS A 384 -6.22 26.75 -15.90
N ASP A 385 -6.25 25.73 -15.06
CA ASP A 385 -5.45 25.67 -13.84
C ASP A 385 -4.40 24.55 -13.89
N LEU A 386 -3.98 24.10 -15.08
CA LEU A 386 -3.04 23.00 -15.27
C LEU A 386 -1.66 23.29 -14.63
N GLU A 387 -1.13 24.51 -14.76
CA GLU A 387 0.13 24.89 -14.13
C GLU A 387 -0.01 24.83 -12.60
N MET A 388 -1.10 25.34 -12.05
CA MET A 388 -1.39 25.26 -10.60
C MET A 388 -1.51 23.81 -10.17
N THR A 389 -2.21 22.98 -10.93
CA THR A 389 -2.39 21.55 -10.64
C THR A 389 -1.03 20.82 -10.58
N GLY A 390 -0.19 21.02 -11.59
CA GLY A 390 1.15 20.43 -11.64
C GLY A 390 2.03 20.85 -10.46
N VAL A 391 2.12 22.15 -10.19
CA VAL A 391 2.91 22.72 -9.09
C VAL A 391 2.43 22.20 -7.73
N ILE A 392 1.12 22.23 -7.49
CA ILE A 392 0.57 21.82 -6.20
C ILE A 392 0.78 20.31 -5.96
N LEU A 393 0.52 19.47 -6.96
CA LEU A 393 0.74 18.02 -6.84
C LEU A 393 2.21 17.67 -6.57
N GLU A 394 3.14 18.29 -7.30
CA GLU A 394 4.57 18.08 -7.10
C GLU A 394 5.02 18.51 -5.70
N ALA A 395 4.58 19.69 -5.27
CA ALA A 395 4.89 20.20 -3.94
C ALA A 395 4.25 19.35 -2.82
N MET A 396 3.01 18.91 -3.00
CA MET A 396 2.33 17.99 -2.07
C MET A 396 3.09 16.67 -1.94
N ALA A 397 3.54 16.09 -3.06
CA ALA A 397 4.27 14.83 -3.05
C ALA A 397 5.62 14.97 -2.31
N SER A 398 6.38 16.01 -2.62
CA SER A 398 7.65 16.32 -1.99
C SER A 398 7.53 16.57 -0.47
N ASP A 399 6.63 17.45 -0.03
CA ASP A 399 6.44 17.75 1.41
C ASP A 399 5.91 16.53 2.17
N SER A 400 5.00 15.77 1.56
CA SER A 400 4.42 14.57 2.18
C SER A 400 5.42 13.46 2.40
N ALA A 401 6.33 13.22 1.47
CA ALA A 401 7.39 12.23 1.65
C ALA A 401 8.28 12.55 2.86
N GLN A 402 8.46 13.83 3.16
CA GLN A 402 9.29 14.29 4.27
C GLN A 402 8.58 14.29 5.62
N LYS A 403 7.25 14.40 5.65
CA LYS A 403 6.50 14.64 6.90
C LYS A 403 5.27 13.75 7.08
N LEU A 404 4.43 13.64 6.05
CA LEU A 404 3.18 12.87 6.15
C LEU A 404 3.45 11.36 6.19
N VAL A 405 4.33 10.87 5.33
CA VAL A 405 4.70 9.43 5.33
C VAL A 405 5.35 9.02 6.65
N PRO A 406 6.34 9.75 7.22
CA PRO A 406 6.84 9.46 8.56
C PRO A 406 5.75 9.49 9.65
N ALA A 407 4.81 10.45 9.60
CA ALA A 407 3.69 10.53 10.54
C ALA A 407 2.73 9.34 10.41
N PHE A 408 2.52 8.84 9.19
CA PHE A 408 1.76 7.62 8.93
C PHE A 408 2.43 6.40 9.58
N TYR A 409 3.73 6.17 9.35
CA TYR A 409 4.48 5.11 10.00
C TYR A 409 4.46 5.21 11.53
N GLU A 410 4.67 6.40 12.07
CA GLU A 410 4.59 6.63 13.50
C GLU A 410 3.21 6.28 14.07
N THR A 411 2.14 6.58 13.34
CA THR A 411 0.76 6.25 13.73
C THR A 411 0.53 4.74 13.74
N LEU A 412 1.05 4.00 12.75
CA LEU A 412 0.98 2.55 12.71
C LEU A 412 1.72 1.90 13.90
N LEU A 413 2.93 2.39 14.20
CA LEU A 413 3.80 1.86 15.25
C LEU A 413 3.40 2.30 16.66
N LYS A 414 2.56 3.34 16.79
CA LYS A 414 2.04 3.80 18.11
C LYS A 414 0.96 2.91 18.70
N SER A 415 0.49 1.89 18.00
CA SER A 415 -0.44 0.93 18.61
C SER A 415 0.23 0.25 19.82
N LYS A 416 -0.53 0.04 20.88
CA LYS A 416 -0.03 -0.45 22.18
C LYS A 416 0.75 -1.78 22.07
N HIS A 417 0.48 -2.56 21.04
CA HIS A 417 0.90 -3.95 20.91
C HIS A 417 1.88 -4.21 19.74
N THR A 418 2.20 -3.19 18.91
CA THR A 418 3.17 -3.27 17.80
C THR A 418 4.46 -2.49 18.06
N ARG A 419 4.67 -2.01 19.31
CA ARG A 419 5.86 -1.22 19.69
C ARG A 419 7.09 -2.11 19.89
N ASP A 420 7.42 -2.91 18.90
CA ASP A 420 8.70 -3.59 18.85
C ASP A 420 9.45 -3.19 17.57
N ASN A 421 10.76 -3.13 17.66
CA ASN A 421 11.64 -2.83 16.53
C ASN A 421 11.49 -3.88 15.41
N GLU A 422 11.02 -5.08 15.74
CA GLU A 422 10.85 -6.18 14.78
C GLU A 422 9.66 -5.95 13.87
N SER A 423 8.53 -5.41 14.38
CA SER A 423 7.39 -5.01 13.54
C SER A 423 7.74 -3.86 12.60
N GLU A 424 8.64 -2.95 13.00
CA GLU A 424 9.15 -1.88 12.13
C GLU A 424 9.96 -2.45 10.97
N ASP A 425 10.93 -3.33 11.24
CA ASP A 425 11.70 -4.05 10.21
C ASP A 425 10.77 -4.80 9.23
N MET A 426 9.69 -5.42 9.75
CA MET A 426 8.74 -6.16 8.91
C MET A 426 7.90 -5.25 8.02
N LEU A 427 7.50 -4.07 8.50
CA LEU A 427 6.78 -3.10 7.68
C LEU A 427 7.64 -2.56 6.53
N GLU A 428 8.96 -2.41 6.72
CA GLU A 428 9.87 -2.07 5.63
C GLU A 428 9.84 -3.15 4.53
N ILE A 429 9.84 -4.44 4.91
CA ILE A 429 9.71 -5.56 3.97
C ILE A 429 8.35 -5.55 3.28
N VAL A 430 7.26 -5.37 4.04
CA VAL A 430 5.88 -5.34 3.53
C VAL A 430 5.69 -4.23 2.49
N PHE A 431 6.24 -3.04 2.76
CA PHE A 431 6.07 -1.90 1.87
C PHE A 431 7.13 -1.81 0.76
N GLY A 432 8.21 -2.59 0.86
CA GLY A 432 9.34 -2.54 -0.08
C GLY A 432 9.03 -3.11 -1.47
N ASN A 433 8.17 -4.14 -1.54
CA ASN A 433 7.86 -4.82 -2.80
C ASN A 433 6.33 -5.00 -2.93
N ARG A 434 5.63 -3.89 -3.08
CA ARG A 434 4.18 -3.88 -3.29
C ARG A 434 3.84 -4.19 -4.73
N VAL A 435 2.85 -5.03 -4.95
CA VAL A 435 2.43 -5.48 -6.28
C VAL A 435 0.99 -5.07 -6.56
N PHE A 436 0.81 -4.44 -7.71
CA PHE A 436 -0.49 -4.13 -8.29
C PHE A 436 -0.82 -5.17 -9.35
N ASP A 437 -1.78 -6.05 -9.07
CA ASP A 437 -2.24 -7.08 -9.98
C ASP A 437 -3.51 -6.62 -10.72
N TRP A 438 -3.49 -6.63 -12.05
CA TRP A 438 -4.59 -6.12 -12.88
C TRP A 438 -5.89 -6.91 -12.70
N GLY A 439 -5.82 -8.23 -12.53
CA GLY A 439 -7.01 -9.06 -12.35
C GLY A 439 -7.59 -9.00 -10.94
N ASP A 440 -6.77 -8.62 -9.95
CA ASP A 440 -7.21 -8.39 -8.59
C ASP A 440 -7.76 -6.96 -8.37
N THR A 441 -7.37 -6.01 -9.19
CA THR A 441 -7.66 -4.59 -9.01
C THR A 441 -8.58 -4.02 -10.10
N VAL A 442 -8.08 -3.83 -11.31
CA VAL A 442 -8.83 -3.22 -12.43
C VAL A 442 -9.94 -4.14 -12.95
N TYR A 443 -9.60 -5.42 -13.14
CA TYR A 443 -10.55 -6.46 -13.58
C TYR A 443 -11.10 -7.28 -12.40
N CYS A 444 -11.08 -6.73 -11.19
CA CYS A 444 -11.57 -7.44 -10.01
C CYS A 444 -13.03 -7.92 -10.11
N PRO A 445 -13.97 -7.21 -10.76
CA PRO A 445 -15.33 -7.73 -10.88
C PRO A 445 -15.42 -9.01 -11.69
N GLU A 446 -14.60 -9.17 -12.73
CA GLU A 446 -14.59 -10.34 -13.60
C GLU A 446 -13.76 -11.48 -13.04
N LEU A 447 -12.57 -11.18 -12.49
CA LEU A 447 -11.60 -12.21 -12.10
C LEU A 447 -11.70 -12.52 -10.61
N ARG A 448 -11.29 -11.61 -9.73
CA ARG A 448 -11.28 -11.89 -8.29
C ARG A 448 -12.68 -12.22 -7.77
N ASP A 449 -13.64 -11.34 -7.98
CA ASP A 449 -14.97 -11.46 -7.39
C ASP A 449 -15.87 -12.41 -8.21
N GLY A 450 -15.74 -12.37 -9.54
CA GLY A 450 -16.55 -13.19 -10.45
C GLY A 450 -16.09 -14.64 -10.61
N GLN A 451 -14.79 -14.92 -10.45
CA GLN A 451 -14.22 -16.25 -10.65
C GLN A 451 -13.51 -16.80 -9.40
N PHE A 452 -12.47 -16.15 -8.93
CA PHE A 452 -11.54 -16.72 -7.95
C PHE A 452 -12.19 -16.87 -6.57
N SER A 453 -12.89 -15.85 -6.06
CA SER A 453 -13.60 -15.95 -4.78
C SER A 453 -14.65 -17.06 -4.77
N PRO A 454 -15.52 -17.23 -5.79
CA PRO A 454 -16.41 -18.39 -5.89
C PRO A 454 -15.70 -19.75 -5.98
N MET A 455 -14.53 -19.82 -6.63
CA MET A 455 -13.72 -21.04 -6.66
C MET A 455 -13.23 -21.39 -5.26
N MET A 456 -12.68 -20.39 -4.55
CA MET A 456 -12.18 -20.54 -3.18
C MET A 456 -13.30 -21.02 -2.25
N LYS A 457 -14.46 -20.33 -2.22
CA LYS A 457 -15.62 -20.71 -1.39
C LYS A 457 -16.10 -22.15 -1.63
N LYS A 458 -15.89 -22.71 -2.84
CA LYS A 458 -16.37 -24.05 -3.24
C LYS A 458 -15.27 -25.11 -3.24
N ASN A 459 -14.06 -24.78 -2.82
CA ASN A 459 -12.89 -25.65 -2.98
C ASN A 459 -12.73 -26.17 -4.41
N ASN A 460 -13.01 -25.32 -5.41
CA ASN A 460 -12.86 -25.65 -6.82
C ASN A 460 -11.47 -25.27 -7.32
N ARG A 461 -10.64 -26.28 -7.59
CA ARG A 461 -9.24 -26.12 -8.01
C ARG A 461 -9.06 -26.13 -9.55
N ASP A 462 -10.14 -26.30 -10.31
CA ASP A 462 -10.10 -26.38 -11.77
C ASP A 462 -10.03 -25.00 -12.43
N ILE A 463 -8.89 -24.34 -12.28
CA ILE A 463 -8.66 -23.02 -12.85
C ILE A 463 -8.68 -23.07 -14.38
N ALA A 464 -8.15 -24.12 -15.01
CA ALA A 464 -8.10 -24.24 -16.46
C ALA A 464 -9.49 -24.21 -17.10
N SER A 465 -10.43 -24.97 -16.56
CA SER A 465 -11.83 -24.97 -17.06
C SER A 465 -12.54 -23.62 -16.81
N VAL A 466 -12.27 -22.96 -15.66
CA VAL A 466 -12.88 -21.68 -15.34
C VAL A 466 -12.31 -20.59 -16.25
N ALA A 467 -11.00 -20.54 -16.42
CA ALA A 467 -10.33 -19.60 -17.30
C ALA A 467 -10.78 -19.75 -18.77
N ALA A 468 -10.90 -21.00 -19.28
CA ALA A 468 -11.36 -21.25 -20.64
C ALA A 468 -12.80 -20.75 -20.91
N LYS A 469 -13.68 -20.79 -19.91
CA LYS A 469 -15.03 -20.22 -20.03
C LYS A 469 -15.06 -18.70 -20.17
N GLN A 470 -14.08 -18.03 -19.59
CA GLN A 470 -14.00 -16.56 -19.55
C GLN A 470 -13.10 -15.98 -20.65
N GLU A 471 -12.24 -16.78 -21.25
CA GLU A 471 -11.24 -16.36 -22.22
C GLU A 471 -11.80 -15.40 -23.28
N LYS A 472 -12.88 -15.78 -23.96
CA LYS A 472 -13.48 -14.95 -25.02
C LYS A 472 -13.98 -13.59 -24.49
N THR A 473 -14.57 -13.59 -23.29
CA THR A 473 -15.13 -12.38 -22.68
C THR A 473 -14.01 -11.45 -22.25
N MET A 474 -13.00 -12.00 -21.56
CA MET A 474 -11.86 -11.21 -21.08
C MET A 474 -11.00 -10.67 -22.22
N THR A 475 -10.67 -11.52 -23.21
CA THR A 475 -9.92 -11.08 -24.40
C THR A 475 -10.62 -9.95 -25.14
N LYS A 476 -11.96 -10.03 -25.28
CA LYS A 476 -12.74 -8.94 -25.90
C LYS A 476 -12.68 -7.67 -25.05
N LYS A 477 -12.88 -7.75 -23.74
CA LYS A 477 -12.85 -6.61 -22.84
C LYS A 477 -11.49 -5.89 -22.87
N ILE A 478 -10.42 -6.66 -22.85
CA ILE A 478 -9.05 -6.15 -22.93
C ILE A 478 -8.82 -5.46 -24.30
N ALA A 479 -9.26 -6.10 -25.41
CA ALA A 479 -9.12 -5.53 -26.73
C ALA A 479 -9.92 -4.23 -26.90
N ASP A 480 -11.13 -4.15 -26.33
CA ASP A 480 -11.96 -2.95 -26.34
C ASP A 480 -11.26 -1.82 -25.54
N ALA A 481 -10.60 -2.15 -24.40
CA ALA A 481 -9.84 -1.20 -23.62
C ALA A 481 -8.60 -0.68 -24.37
N ILE A 482 -7.81 -1.58 -24.95
CA ILE A 482 -6.63 -1.22 -25.75
C ILE A 482 -7.04 -0.26 -26.90
N ALA A 483 -8.11 -0.60 -27.64
CA ALA A 483 -8.59 0.23 -28.72
C ALA A 483 -8.98 1.64 -28.24
N ALA A 484 -9.61 1.76 -27.07
CA ALA A 484 -9.97 3.06 -26.49
C ALA A 484 -8.72 3.90 -26.15
N PHE A 485 -7.69 3.28 -25.56
CA PHE A 485 -6.43 3.98 -25.24
C PHE A 485 -5.63 4.33 -26.51
N GLU A 486 -5.62 3.48 -27.53
CA GLU A 486 -4.99 3.81 -28.83
C GLU A 486 -5.68 4.98 -29.55
N GLU A 487 -7.02 5.12 -29.41
CA GLU A 487 -7.76 6.26 -29.95
C GLU A 487 -7.44 7.58 -29.21
N LEU A 488 -7.24 7.53 -27.88
CA LEU A 488 -6.88 8.70 -27.09
C LEU A 488 -5.45 9.20 -27.39
N ASN A 489 -4.60 8.36 -27.94
CA ASN A 489 -3.20 8.68 -28.28
C ASN A 489 -3.02 9.23 -29.70
N GLN A 490 -4.08 9.41 -30.49
CA GLN A 490 -4.03 9.97 -31.86
C GLN A 490 -4.32 11.45 -31.87
#